data_478656aeab3ca3431cd2f29ca6cffab8
#
_entry.id   478656aeab3ca3431cd2f29ca6cffab8
#
_cell.length_a   1.000
_cell.length_b   1.000
_cell.length_c   1.000
_cell.angle_alpha   90.00
_cell.angle_beta   90.00
_cell.angle_gamma   90.00
#
_symmetry.space_group_name_H-M   'P 1'
#
loop_
_entity.id
_entity.type
_entity.pdbx_description
1 polymer ?
#
loop_
_entity_poly.entity_id
_entity_poly.type
_entity_poly.pdbx_seq_one_letter_code
_entity_poly.pdbx_strand_id
1 'polypeptide(L)'
;VFQFMGTCECHFTNGTERVRFLDRYFYNRFEYARFDSDVGRYEGFDPYGEMNARRVNSDPEWMHYKRGEVDRYCRHNYGAFAPFSVERR
;
A
#
# COMPACT_ATOMS: atom_id res chain seq x y z
N VAL A 1 4.37 -9.33 24.22
CA VAL A 1 4.50 -10.00 22.94
C VAL A 1 4.60 -8.97 21.82
N PHE A 2 5.58 -9.15 20.96
CA PHE A 2 5.80 -8.24 19.83
C PHE A 2 5.00 -8.74 18.63
N GLN A 3 4.30 -7.84 17.99
CA GLN A 3 3.47 -8.21 16.85
C GLN A 3 3.78 -7.30 15.66
N PHE A 4 4.10 -7.94 14.54
CA PHE A 4 4.21 -7.25 13.27
C PHE A 4 2.95 -7.53 12.46
N MET A 5 2.42 -6.50 11.83
CA MET A 5 1.21 -6.65 11.04
C MET A 5 1.28 -5.75 9.81
N GLY A 6 0.75 -6.24 8.71
CA GLY A 6 0.63 -5.46 7.49
C GLY A 6 -0.80 -5.39 7.04
N THR A 7 -1.19 -4.27 6.46
CA THR A 7 -2.52 -4.11 5.88
C THR A 7 -2.38 -3.51 4.49
N CYS A 8 -3.27 -3.92 3.58
CA CYS A 8 -3.34 -3.36 2.24
C CYS A 8 -4.67 -2.66 2.09
N GLU A 9 -4.63 -1.43 1.60
CA GLU A 9 -5.83 -0.63 1.39
C GLU A 9 -5.88 -0.11 -0.03
N CYS A 10 -7.06 -0.13 -0.62
CA CYS A 10 -7.30 0.46 -1.93
C CYS A 10 -8.35 1.53 -1.77
N HIS A 11 -8.03 2.75 -2.19
CA HIS A 11 -8.93 3.88 -2.10
C HIS A 11 -9.34 4.31 -3.51
N PHE A 12 -10.63 4.29 -3.77
CA PHE A 12 -11.17 4.58 -5.09
C PHE A 12 -11.93 5.89 -5.07
N THR A 13 -11.69 6.69 -6.10
CA THR A 13 -12.42 7.92 -6.34
C THR A 13 -12.89 7.89 -7.78
N ASN A 14 -14.16 8.15 -8.04
CA ASN A 14 -14.75 8.07 -9.38
C ASN A 14 -14.49 6.70 -10.01
N GLY A 15 -14.86 5.64 -9.28
CA GLY A 15 -14.61 4.27 -9.74
C GLY A 15 -13.13 3.97 -9.76
N THR A 16 -12.61 3.57 -10.92
CA THR A 16 -11.18 3.27 -11.07
C THR A 16 -10.41 4.41 -11.72
N GLU A 17 -11.05 5.56 -11.89
CA GLU A 17 -10.40 6.72 -12.49
C GLU A 17 -9.25 7.21 -11.63
N ARG A 18 -9.45 7.15 -10.31
CA ARG A 18 -8.42 7.51 -9.35
C ARG A 18 -8.32 6.41 -8.31
N VAL A 19 -7.18 5.75 -8.25
CA VAL A 19 -6.95 4.65 -7.31
C VAL A 19 -5.67 4.93 -6.54
N ARG A 20 -5.74 4.77 -5.24
CA ARG A 20 -4.58 4.91 -4.37
C ARG A 20 -4.42 3.62 -3.59
N PHE A 21 -3.22 3.05 -3.64
CA PHE A 21 -2.89 1.82 -2.94
C PHE A 21 -1.98 2.16 -1.76
N LEU A 22 -2.35 1.68 -0.58
CA LEU A 22 -1.56 1.83 0.62
C LEU A 22 -1.23 0.47 1.18
N ASP A 23 0.06 0.22 1.43
CA ASP A 23 0.54 -0.99 2.07
C ASP A 23 1.19 -0.53 3.37
N ARG A 24 0.51 -0.76 4.48
CA ARG A 24 0.90 -0.20 5.76
C ARG A 24 1.47 -1.26 6.68
N TYR A 25 2.54 -0.92 7.38
CA TYR A 25 3.26 -1.86 8.25
C TYR A 25 3.27 -1.35 9.67
N PHE A 26 2.89 -2.22 10.59
CA PHE A 26 2.72 -1.88 12.01
C PHE A 26 3.59 -2.76 12.87
N TYR A 27 4.04 -2.19 13.99
CA TYR A 27 4.71 -2.93 15.04
C TYR A 27 4.06 -2.51 16.34
N ASN A 28 3.43 -3.47 17.04
CA ASN A 28 2.70 -3.19 18.27
C ASN A 28 1.74 -2.02 18.13
N ARG A 29 0.96 -2.02 17.03
CA ARG A 29 -0.04 -1.00 16.71
C ARG A 29 0.52 0.36 16.30
N PHE A 30 1.82 0.48 16.20
CA PHE A 30 2.45 1.69 15.69
C PHE A 30 2.79 1.48 14.23
N GLU A 31 2.30 2.36 13.36
CA GLU A 31 2.64 2.29 11.95
C GLU A 31 4.06 2.84 11.76
N TYR A 32 5.00 1.96 11.44
CA TYR A 32 6.38 2.38 11.30
C TYR A 32 6.80 2.65 9.86
N ALA A 33 6.04 2.15 8.88
CA ALA A 33 6.35 2.39 7.47
C ALA A 33 5.13 2.13 6.63
N ARG A 34 5.11 2.71 5.43
CA ARG A 34 4.07 2.41 4.44
C ARG A 34 4.59 2.62 3.02
N PHE A 35 4.00 1.91 2.09
CA PHE A 35 4.13 2.21 0.68
C PHE A 35 2.84 2.90 0.23
N ASP A 36 2.99 4.06 -0.39
CA ASP A 36 1.85 4.85 -0.88
C ASP A 36 2.03 5.03 -2.37
N SER A 37 1.08 4.54 -3.16
CA SER A 37 1.19 4.61 -4.61
C SER A 37 1.21 6.05 -5.14
N ASP A 38 0.61 6.98 -4.41
CA ASP A 38 0.64 8.39 -4.79
C ASP A 38 2.04 8.99 -4.63
N VAL A 39 2.81 8.47 -3.67
CA VAL A 39 4.20 8.89 -3.47
C VAL A 39 5.14 8.08 -4.35
N GLY A 40 4.84 6.81 -4.53
CA GLY A 40 5.62 5.92 -5.37
C GLY A 40 6.81 5.29 -4.69
N ARG A 41 6.90 5.40 -3.37
CA ARG A 41 8.01 4.82 -2.60
C ARG A 41 7.57 4.59 -1.17
N TYR A 42 8.40 3.86 -0.43
CA TYR A 42 8.15 3.62 0.98
C TYR A 42 8.54 4.84 1.80
N GLU A 43 7.78 5.07 2.88
CA GLU A 43 8.04 6.12 3.85
C GLU A 43 8.14 5.50 5.22
N GLY A 44 9.10 5.96 6.03
CA GLY A 44 9.24 5.50 7.39
C GLY A 44 8.85 6.59 8.37
N PHE A 45 8.30 6.19 9.53
CA PHE A 45 7.78 7.12 10.53
C PHE A 45 8.58 7.14 11.82
N ASP A 46 9.61 6.29 11.90
CA ASP A 46 10.56 6.32 13.02
C ASP A 46 11.91 5.88 12.45
N PRO A 47 12.99 5.92 13.25
CA PRO A 47 14.31 5.56 12.72
C PRO A 47 14.38 4.15 12.14
N TYR A 48 13.66 3.21 12.74
CA TYR A 48 13.62 1.83 12.25
C TYR A 48 12.91 1.78 10.89
N GLY A 49 11.74 2.43 10.81
CA GLY A 49 10.97 2.48 9.55
C GLY A 49 11.70 3.20 8.45
N GLU A 50 12.39 4.30 8.79
CA GLU A 50 13.17 5.05 7.80
C GLU A 50 14.31 4.22 7.25
N MET A 51 15.00 3.47 8.11
CA MET A 51 16.08 2.61 7.68
C MET A 51 15.58 1.53 6.73
N ASN A 52 14.47 0.90 7.08
CA ASN A 52 13.88 -0.14 6.24
C ASN A 52 13.34 0.42 4.93
N ALA A 53 12.69 1.58 4.98
CA ALA A 53 12.19 2.24 3.78
C ALA A 53 13.32 2.57 2.81
N ARG A 54 14.41 3.11 3.33
CA ARG A 54 15.57 3.45 2.51
C ARG A 54 16.15 2.21 1.84
N ARG A 55 16.26 1.11 2.58
CA ARG A 55 16.79 -0.13 2.05
C ARG A 55 15.91 -0.68 0.93
N VAL A 56 14.61 -0.70 1.16
CA VAL A 56 13.67 -1.23 0.17
C VAL A 56 13.58 -0.32 -1.04
N ASN A 57 13.57 0.99 -0.83
CA ASN A 57 13.51 1.95 -1.93
C ASN A 57 14.71 1.85 -2.86
N SER A 58 15.82 1.30 -2.38
CA SER A 58 17.02 1.15 -3.20
C SER A 58 17.01 -0.12 -4.07
N ASP A 59 15.96 -0.93 -3.98
CA ASP A 59 15.80 -2.14 -4.79
C ASP A 59 14.88 -1.83 -5.97
N PRO A 60 15.42 -1.60 -7.17
CA PRO A 60 14.58 -1.19 -8.30
C PRO A 60 13.60 -2.26 -8.76
N GLU A 61 13.96 -3.54 -8.65
CA GLU A 61 13.05 -4.61 -9.04
C GLU A 61 11.83 -4.67 -8.12
N TRP A 62 12.08 -4.58 -6.82
CA TRP A 62 10.99 -4.60 -5.85
C TRP A 62 10.10 -3.37 -6.02
N MET A 63 10.71 -2.20 -6.22
CA MET A 63 9.94 -0.97 -6.38
C MET A 63 9.09 -1.00 -7.65
N HIS A 64 9.64 -1.57 -8.73
CA HIS A 64 8.87 -1.73 -9.96
C HIS A 64 7.65 -2.62 -9.72
N TYR A 65 7.86 -3.75 -9.06
CA TYR A 65 6.77 -4.66 -8.72
C TYR A 65 5.72 -3.97 -7.85
N LYS A 66 6.18 -3.24 -6.83
CA LYS A 66 5.26 -2.62 -5.88
C LYS A 66 4.44 -1.50 -6.53
N ARG A 67 5.05 -0.75 -7.43
CA ARG A 67 4.33 0.31 -8.14
C ARG A 67 3.23 -0.23 -9.04
N GLY A 68 3.35 -1.48 -9.47
CA GLY A 68 2.32 -2.11 -10.27
C GLY A 68 1.16 -2.67 -9.46
N GLU A 69 1.28 -2.71 -8.13
CA GLU A 69 0.23 -3.28 -7.29
C GLU A 69 -1.09 -2.52 -7.40
N VAL A 70 -1.05 -1.22 -7.67
CA VAL A 70 -2.28 -0.46 -7.82
C VAL A 70 -3.15 -1.04 -8.93
N ASP A 71 -2.53 -1.53 -10.01
CA ASP A 71 -3.28 -2.16 -11.09
C ASP A 71 -3.57 -3.63 -10.79
N ARG A 72 -2.56 -4.38 -10.35
CA ARG A 72 -2.72 -5.82 -10.11
C ARG A 72 -3.64 -6.12 -8.95
N TYR A 73 -3.54 -5.35 -7.88
CA TYR A 73 -4.31 -5.61 -6.68
C TYR A 73 -5.59 -4.80 -6.66
N CYS A 74 -5.48 -3.47 -6.78
CA CYS A 74 -6.64 -2.61 -6.58
C CYS A 74 -7.60 -2.60 -7.77
N ARG A 75 -7.11 -2.32 -8.98
CA ARG A 75 -8.00 -2.23 -10.12
C ARG A 75 -8.58 -3.58 -10.52
N HIS A 76 -7.75 -4.62 -10.46
CA HIS A 76 -8.24 -5.96 -10.74
C HIS A 76 -9.34 -6.37 -9.76
N ASN A 77 -9.09 -6.15 -8.47
CA ASN A 77 -10.07 -6.52 -7.45
C ASN A 77 -11.32 -5.66 -7.51
N TYR A 78 -11.18 -4.41 -7.90
CA TYR A 78 -12.35 -3.56 -8.11
C TYR A 78 -13.25 -4.14 -9.18
N GLY A 79 -12.67 -4.56 -10.30
CA GLY A 79 -13.44 -5.18 -11.37
C GLY A 79 -14.14 -6.45 -10.95
N ALA A 80 -13.48 -7.26 -10.10
CA ALA A 80 -14.04 -8.52 -9.62
C ALA A 80 -15.15 -8.32 -8.59
N PHE A 81 -15.04 -7.28 -7.75
CA PHE A 81 -15.94 -7.08 -6.62
C PHE A 81 -16.82 -5.84 -6.76
N ALA A 82 -16.79 -5.16 -7.88
CA ALA A 82 -17.54 -3.92 -8.06
C ALA A 82 -19.02 -4.01 -7.74
N PRO A 83 -19.74 -5.07 -8.17
CA PRO A 83 -21.16 -5.16 -7.87
C PRO A 83 -21.47 -5.13 -6.36
N PHE A 84 -20.52 -5.53 -5.56
CA PHE A 84 -20.72 -5.57 -4.11
C PHE A 84 -20.09 -4.38 -3.42
N SER A 85 -18.85 -4.04 -3.81
CA SER A 85 -18.06 -3.03 -3.11
C SER A 85 -18.52 -1.62 -3.36
N VAL A 86 -18.86 -1.31 -4.59
CA VAL A 86 -19.26 0.04 -4.98
C VAL A 86 -20.54 0.46 -4.28
N GLU A 87 -21.47 -0.46 -4.19
CA GLU A 87 -22.77 -0.16 -3.58
C GLU A 87 -22.70 0.06 -2.08
N ARG A 88 -21.62 -0.37 -1.45
CA ARG A 88 -21.47 -0.25 0.00
C ARG A 88 -20.82 1.04 0.44
N ARG A 89 -20.40 1.85 -0.46
CA ARG A 89 -19.69 3.07 -0.10
C ARG A 89 -20.59 4.24 0.18
#